data_339a27acdd2b09e65247d4595644e3b5
#
_entry.id   339a27acdd2b09e65247d4595644e3b5
#
_cell.length_a   1.000
_cell.length_b   1.000
_cell.length_c   1.000
_cell.angle_alpha   90.00
_cell.angle_beta   90.00
_cell.angle_gamma   90.00
#
_symmetry.space_group_name_H-M   'P 1'
#
loop_
_entity.id
_entity.type
_entity.pdbx_description
1 polymer ?
#
loop_
_entity_poly.entity_id
_entity_poly.type
_entity_poly.pdbx_seq_one_letter_code
_entity_poly.pdbx_strand_id
1 'polypeptide(L)'
;DEGWLSLAFYNKDALVLHNLIKGNLRKLARQRFAGDDGGLTPQQPLDPREIEQVLAANNWQIHQRSGIRVFHDYMQPQFRQKIADDELVATELAYRRHPALGPLGRYLHWMCRLG
;
A
#
# COMPACT_ATOMS: atom_id res chain seq x y z
N ASP A 1 -7.39 15.75 24.06
CA ASP A 1 -7.94 16.10 22.78
C ASP A 1 -8.20 14.87 21.95
N GLU A 2 -9.31 14.85 21.26
CA GLU A 2 -9.76 13.69 20.51
C GLU A 2 -9.47 13.82 19.02
N GLY A 3 -8.30 14.33 18.71
CA GLY A 3 -7.91 14.49 17.32
C GLY A 3 -7.75 13.19 16.57
N TRP A 4 -8.22 13.17 15.33
CA TRP A 4 -8.01 12.06 14.40
C TRP A 4 -7.03 12.47 13.33
N LEU A 5 -6.19 11.53 12.92
CA LEU A 5 -5.27 11.68 11.80
C LEU A 5 -5.62 10.65 10.74
N SER A 6 -5.91 11.14 9.54
CA SER A 6 -6.05 10.29 8.37
C SER A 6 -4.73 10.31 7.61
N LEU A 7 -4.06 9.18 7.55
CA LEU A 7 -2.75 9.07 6.93
C LEU A 7 -2.80 8.11 5.77
N ALA A 8 -2.44 8.59 4.59
CA ALA A 8 -2.32 7.74 3.40
C ALA A 8 -0.91 7.85 2.85
N PHE A 9 -0.32 6.72 2.48
CA PHE A 9 1.04 6.72 1.95
C PHE A 9 1.26 5.57 0.96
N TYR A 10 2.26 5.74 0.12
CA TYR A 10 2.68 4.75 -0.85
C TYR A 10 3.44 3.62 -0.13
N ASN A 11 2.98 2.39 -0.32
CA ASN A 11 3.45 1.24 0.44
C ASN A 11 4.69 0.60 -0.20
N LYS A 12 5.83 0.70 0.48
CA LYS A 12 7.08 0.12 0.01
C LYS A 12 6.99 -1.41 -0.11
N ASP A 13 6.29 -2.07 0.80
CA ASP A 13 6.12 -3.53 0.75
C ASP A 13 5.39 -3.97 -0.52
N ALA A 14 4.42 -3.18 -0.97
CA ALA A 14 3.70 -3.46 -2.22
C ALA A 14 4.63 -3.36 -3.43
N LEU A 15 5.51 -2.37 -3.45
CA LEU A 15 6.49 -2.24 -4.52
C LEU A 15 7.48 -3.40 -4.54
N VAL A 16 7.93 -3.84 -3.37
CA VAL A 16 8.82 -5.00 -3.27
C VAL A 16 8.13 -6.23 -3.84
N LEU A 17 6.91 -6.50 -3.41
CA LEU A 17 6.16 -7.66 -3.87
C LEU A 17 5.87 -7.60 -5.37
N HIS A 18 5.50 -6.43 -5.88
CA HIS A 18 5.24 -6.23 -7.30
C HIS A 18 6.49 -6.52 -8.14
N ASN A 19 7.65 -6.06 -7.70
CA ASN A 19 8.90 -6.34 -8.40
C ASN A 19 9.33 -7.80 -8.28
N LEU A 20 9.06 -8.45 -7.15
CA LEU A 20 9.29 -9.90 -7.00
C LEU A 20 8.45 -10.69 -7.99
N ILE A 21 7.17 -10.37 -8.09
CA ILE A 21 6.25 -11.06 -9.01
C ILE A 21 6.69 -10.89 -10.47
N LYS A 22 7.22 -9.72 -10.82
CA LYS A 22 7.72 -9.45 -12.17
C LYS A 22 9.13 -10.01 -12.42
N GLY A 23 9.78 -10.54 -11.41
CA GLY A 23 11.13 -11.05 -11.54
C GLY A 23 12.21 -9.98 -11.64
N ASN A 24 11.94 -8.78 -11.15
CA ASN A 24 12.89 -7.65 -11.19
C ASN A 24 13.90 -7.74 -10.05
N LEU A 25 14.63 -8.86 -9.97
CA LEU A 25 15.49 -9.16 -8.84
C LEU A 25 16.66 -8.19 -8.68
N ARG A 26 17.18 -7.69 -9.80
CA ARG A 26 18.29 -6.71 -9.78
C ARG A 26 17.85 -5.38 -9.17
N LYS A 27 16.63 -4.95 -9.48
CA LYS A 27 16.07 -3.73 -8.89
C LYS A 27 15.92 -3.86 -7.38
N LEU A 28 15.50 -5.04 -6.91
CA LEU A 28 15.38 -5.31 -5.49
C LEU A 28 16.73 -5.28 -4.79
N ALA A 29 17.76 -5.92 -5.40
CA ALA A 29 19.10 -5.94 -4.85
C ALA A 29 19.70 -4.54 -4.74
N ARG A 30 19.35 -3.65 -5.67
CA ARG A 30 19.80 -2.25 -5.68
C ARG A 30 18.87 -1.33 -4.91
N GLN A 31 17.78 -1.85 -4.35
CA GLN A 31 16.72 -1.08 -3.71
C GLN A 31 16.12 -0.02 -4.63
N ARG A 32 16.08 -0.32 -5.93
CA ARG A 32 15.40 0.50 -6.92
C ARG A 32 14.15 -0.23 -7.40
N PHE A 33 13.02 0.46 -7.34
CA PHE A 33 11.74 -0.15 -7.66
C PHE A 33 11.11 0.50 -8.88
N ALA A 34 10.24 -0.24 -9.58
CA ALA A 34 9.47 0.32 -10.68
C ALA A 34 8.65 1.52 -10.17
N GLY A 35 8.80 2.66 -10.83
CA GLY A 35 8.14 3.90 -10.42
C GLY A 35 8.95 4.80 -9.50
N ASP A 36 10.13 4.36 -9.06
CA ASP A 36 11.00 5.13 -8.17
C ASP A 36 11.86 6.15 -8.91
N ASP A 37 12.10 5.94 -10.18
CA ASP A 37 13.08 6.74 -10.92
C ASP A 37 12.39 7.84 -11.72
N GLY A 38 12.36 9.03 -11.16
CA GLY A 38 12.20 10.22 -11.95
C GLY A 38 10.83 10.49 -12.53
N GLY A 39 9.76 10.06 -11.89
CA GLY A 39 8.43 10.52 -12.28
C GLY A 39 8.25 12.00 -11.97
N LEU A 40 7.34 12.64 -12.69
CA LEU A 40 7.03 14.07 -12.50
C LEU A 40 6.47 14.38 -11.11
N THR A 41 5.92 13.40 -10.43
CA THR A 41 5.52 13.48 -9.02
C THR A 41 6.19 12.35 -8.28
N PRO A 42 7.33 12.59 -7.66
CA PRO A 42 8.01 11.55 -6.89
C PRO A 42 7.19 11.22 -5.66
N GLN A 43 6.42 10.16 -5.74
CA GLN A 43 5.85 9.54 -4.57
C GLN A 43 6.86 8.54 -4.05
N GLN A 44 7.54 8.90 -2.99
CA GLN A 44 8.47 7.98 -2.38
C GLN A 44 7.71 6.94 -1.59
N PRO A 45 7.97 5.65 -1.83
CA PRO A 45 7.39 4.60 -1.04
C PRO A 45 7.95 4.65 0.38
N LEU A 46 7.08 4.43 1.35
CA LEU A 46 7.45 4.44 2.76
C LEU A 46 7.31 3.04 3.35
N ASP A 47 8.22 2.70 4.24
CA ASP A 47 8.14 1.43 4.96
C ASP A 47 7.07 1.56 6.06
N PRO A 48 6.02 0.72 6.03
CA PRO A 48 4.96 0.81 7.06
C PRO A 48 5.49 0.66 8.49
N ARG A 49 6.53 -0.13 8.69
CA ARG A 49 7.10 -0.34 10.02
C ARG A 49 7.73 0.93 10.57
N GLU A 50 8.38 1.72 9.70
CA GLU A 50 8.94 3.01 10.09
C GLU A 50 7.84 4.01 10.44
N ILE A 51 6.76 4.01 9.66
CA ILE A 51 5.61 4.88 9.92
C ILE A 51 4.96 4.54 11.26
N GLU A 52 4.81 3.25 11.56
CA GLU A 52 4.30 2.82 12.86
C GLU A 52 5.15 3.33 14.02
N GLN A 53 6.47 3.26 13.87
CA GLN A 53 7.39 3.73 14.90
C GLN A 53 7.25 5.24 15.12
N VAL A 54 7.15 6.02 14.06
CA VAL A 54 6.97 7.47 14.15
C VAL A 54 5.65 7.81 14.82
N LEU A 55 4.58 7.12 14.45
CA LEU A 55 3.26 7.34 15.06
C LEU A 55 3.30 7.01 16.56
N ALA A 56 3.86 5.87 16.92
CA ALA A 56 3.96 5.46 18.31
C ALA A 56 4.79 6.45 19.13
N ALA A 57 5.92 6.94 18.58
CA ALA A 57 6.77 7.90 19.24
C ALA A 57 6.07 9.24 19.49
N ASN A 58 5.03 9.56 18.75
CA ASN A 58 4.25 10.78 18.87
C ASN A 58 2.88 10.53 19.50
N ASN A 59 2.69 9.41 20.15
CA ASN A 59 1.46 9.05 20.88
C ASN A 59 0.23 8.87 19.99
N TRP A 60 0.43 8.54 18.72
CA TRP A 60 -0.66 8.19 17.84
C TRP A 60 -0.92 6.68 17.88
N GLN A 61 -2.19 6.30 17.97
CA GLN A 61 -2.62 4.91 17.91
C GLN A 61 -3.35 4.66 16.60
N ILE A 62 -2.98 3.57 15.93
CA ILE A 62 -3.63 3.20 14.67
C ILE A 62 -4.90 2.42 15.00
N HIS A 63 -6.05 3.01 14.70
CA HIS A 63 -7.35 2.38 14.98
C HIS A 63 -7.87 1.57 13.81
N GLN A 64 -7.57 1.97 12.61
CA GLN A 64 -8.08 1.29 11.43
C GLN A 64 -7.04 1.33 10.33
N ARG A 65 -6.84 0.18 9.70
CA ARG A 65 -5.91 0.02 8.58
C ARG A 65 -6.67 -0.44 7.36
N SER A 66 -6.45 0.20 6.23
CA SER A 66 -7.04 -0.18 4.96
C SER A 66 -5.97 -0.17 3.88
N GLY A 67 -6.05 -1.15 2.97
CA GLY A 67 -5.25 -1.16 1.77
C GLY A 67 -6.05 -0.61 0.60
N ILE A 68 -5.40 0.13 -0.25
CA ILE A 68 -5.98 0.68 -1.48
C ILE A 68 -5.26 0.03 -2.65
N ARG A 69 -6.00 -0.48 -3.63
CA ARG A 69 -5.48 -1.23 -4.77
C ARG A 69 -4.73 -2.49 -4.31
N VAL A 70 -5.45 -3.33 -3.55
CA VAL A 70 -4.89 -4.57 -2.99
C VAL A 70 -4.58 -5.57 -4.09
N PHE A 71 -5.47 -5.72 -5.09
CA PHE A 71 -5.32 -6.74 -6.14
C PHE A 71 -4.95 -6.18 -7.50
N HIS A 72 -5.37 -4.95 -7.80
CA HIS A 72 -5.31 -4.40 -9.14
C HIS A 72 -3.91 -4.49 -9.75
N ASP A 73 -2.89 -4.14 -8.98
CA ASP A 73 -1.52 -4.07 -9.49
C ASP A 73 -0.83 -5.44 -9.56
N TYR A 74 -1.33 -6.43 -8.82
CA TYR A 74 -0.77 -7.78 -8.83
C TYR A 74 -1.38 -8.68 -9.89
N MET A 75 -2.54 -8.30 -10.40
CA MET A 75 -3.27 -9.08 -11.38
C MET A 75 -2.61 -8.98 -12.73
N GLN A 76 -2.41 -10.12 -13.41
CA GLN A 76 -1.85 -10.11 -14.75
C GLN A 76 -2.81 -9.41 -15.72
N PRO A 77 -2.29 -8.60 -16.67
CA PRO A 77 -3.15 -7.79 -17.54
C PRO A 77 -4.20 -8.58 -18.32
N GLN A 78 -3.85 -9.79 -18.77
CA GLN A 78 -4.79 -10.62 -19.52
C GLN A 78 -6.01 -11.04 -18.69
N PHE A 79 -5.86 -11.19 -17.39
CA PHE A 79 -6.98 -11.50 -16.52
C PHE A 79 -7.75 -10.24 -16.12
N ARG A 80 -7.03 -9.16 -15.85
CA ARG A 80 -7.62 -7.89 -15.45
C ARG A 80 -8.56 -7.34 -16.53
N GLN A 81 -8.19 -7.49 -17.79
CA GLN A 81 -9.01 -7.02 -18.91
C GLN A 81 -10.36 -7.70 -19.02
N LYS A 82 -10.49 -8.90 -18.44
CA LYS A 82 -11.72 -9.69 -18.49
C LYS A 82 -12.66 -9.42 -17.31
N ILE A 83 -12.23 -8.62 -16.36
CA ILE A 83 -12.98 -8.36 -15.14
C ILE A 83 -13.68 -7.01 -15.28
N ALA A 84 -14.98 -6.98 -14.99
CA ALA A 84 -15.75 -5.76 -15.00
C ALA A 84 -15.28 -4.82 -13.87
N ASP A 85 -15.31 -3.52 -14.10
CA ASP A 85 -14.83 -2.54 -13.13
C ASP A 85 -15.57 -2.63 -11.80
N ASP A 86 -16.88 -2.86 -11.83
CA ASP A 86 -17.68 -2.98 -10.62
C ASP A 86 -17.31 -4.23 -9.81
N GLU A 87 -16.95 -5.33 -10.46
CA GLU A 87 -16.46 -6.53 -9.78
C GLU A 87 -15.12 -6.24 -9.11
N LEU A 88 -14.23 -5.53 -9.81
CA LEU A 88 -12.92 -5.19 -9.27
C LEU A 88 -13.07 -4.29 -8.04
N VAL A 89 -13.91 -3.27 -8.13
CA VAL A 89 -14.17 -2.37 -7.00
C VAL A 89 -14.78 -3.12 -5.82
N ALA A 90 -15.76 -3.99 -6.06
CA ALA A 90 -16.38 -4.77 -5.00
C ALA A 90 -15.37 -5.68 -4.29
N THR A 91 -14.48 -6.31 -5.05
CA THR A 91 -13.44 -7.17 -4.50
C THR A 91 -12.44 -6.36 -3.67
N GLU A 92 -12.00 -5.21 -4.18
CA GLU A 92 -11.11 -4.32 -3.45
C GLU A 92 -11.72 -3.87 -2.13
N LEU A 93 -13.00 -3.51 -2.13
CA LEU A 93 -13.71 -3.11 -0.91
C LEU A 93 -13.84 -4.26 0.08
N ALA A 94 -14.04 -5.48 -0.42
CA ALA A 94 -14.19 -6.66 0.44
C ALA A 94 -12.88 -7.00 1.20
N TYR A 95 -11.73 -6.73 0.59
CA TYR A 95 -10.45 -7.15 1.15
C TYR A 95 -9.58 -6.02 1.67
N ARG A 96 -10.01 -4.77 1.55
CA ARG A 96 -9.18 -3.62 1.96
C ARG A 96 -8.76 -3.65 3.42
N ARG A 97 -9.56 -4.27 4.29
CA ARG A 97 -9.28 -4.37 5.73
C ARG A 97 -8.90 -5.78 6.15
N HIS A 98 -8.70 -6.67 5.19
CA HIS A 98 -8.26 -8.03 5.48
C HIS A 98 -6.91 -7.99 6.18
N PRO A 99 -6.72 -8.69 7.32
CA PRO A 99 -5.48 -8.56 8.10
C PRO A 99 -4.23 -9.01 7.35
N ALA A 100 -4.36 -9.96 6.42
CA ALA A 100 -3.22 -10.44 5.64
C ALA A 100 -3.09 -9.72 4.29
N LEU A 101 -4.21 -9.44 3.61
CA LEU A 101 -4.20 -8.92 2.25
C LEU A 101 -4.26 -7.40 2.18
N GLY A 102 -4.94 -6.75 3.12
CA GLY A 102 -4.97 -5.29 3.18
C GLY A 102 -3.58 -4.65 3.19
N PRO A 103 -2.62 -5.16 3.98
CA PRO A 103 -1.26 -4.63 4.02
C PRO A 103 -0.50 -4.71 2.69
N LEU A 104 -0.99 -5.46 1.70
CA LEU A 104 -0.37 -5.57 0.38
C LEU A 104 -0.84 -4.49 -0.59
N GLY A 105 -1.76 -3.63 -0.18
CA GLY A 105 -2.27 -2.55 -1.03
C GLY A 105 -1.16 -1.61 -1.48
N ARG A 106 -1.28 -1.12 -2.71
CA ARG A 106 -0.33 -0.15 -3.27
C ARG A 106 -0.21 1.08 -2.38
N TYR A 107 -1.33 1.53 -1.85
CA TYR A 107 -1.39 2.59 -0.85
C TYR A 107 -1.96 2.02 0.42
N LEU A 108 -1.52 2.54 1.56
CA LEU A 108 -2.11 2.23 2.84
C LEU A 108 -2.79 3.48 3.39
N HIS A 109 -3.95 3.29 3.97
CA HIS A 109 -4.70 4.34 4.63
C HIS A 109 -4.94 3.92 6.08
N TRP A 110 -4.42 4.69 7.00
CA TRP A 110 -4.55 4.44 8.43
C TRP A 110 -5.32 5.59 9.10
N MET A 111 -6.32 5.21 9.87
CA MET A 111 -7.01 6.16 10.75
C MET A 111 -6.39 6.06 12.13
N CYS A 112 -5.83 7.15 12.59
CA CYS A 112 -5.11 7.20 13.85
C CYS A 112 -5.78 8.15 14.82
N ARG A 113 -5.62 7.87 16.09
CA ARG A 113 -6.14 8.69 17.16
C ARG A 113 -5.04 9.00 18.16
N LEU A 114 -5.01 10.24 18.63
CA LEU A 114 -4.08 10.65 19.68
C LEU A 114 -4.49 10.00 20.98
N GLY A 115 -3.57 9.30 21.59
CA GLY A 115 -3.94 8.55 22.79
C GLY A 115 -2.90 8.51 23.88
#